data_7b91c5159f19edd762f4c22969f7159f
#
_entry.id   7b91c5159f19edd762f4c22969f7159f
#
_cell.length_a   1.000
_cell.length_b   1.000
_cell.length_c   1.000
_cell.angle_alpha   90.00
_cell.angle_beta   90.00
_cell.angle_gamma   90.00
#
_symmetry.space_group_name_H-M   'P 1'
#
loop_
_entity.id
_entity.type
_entity.pdbx_description
1 polymer ?
#
loop_
_entity_poly.entity_id
_entity_poly.type
_entity_poly.pdbx_seq_one_letter_code
_entity_poly.pdbx_strand_id
1 'polypeptide(L)'
;MSKRKNIIILVLVFVLQIGGASVLYTQLSKDDTPDQLLIQGEQNRNDNESQNDSSGTGDTEQQLTKAPNFAVYDGEGSKVNLSDYIGKPIVLNFWASWCGPCQSEMPDFHEKYLELGDEIHFLMVNVTGGRETLSSAKAFVSEKGYTFPVLYDTDSNAATTYNVYSLPTTYFIDAEGYLVAQATGAISADSLQRGIDVIK
;
A
#
# COMPACT_ATOMS: atom_id res chain seq x y z
N MET A 1 -24.89 -21.35 53.23
CA MET A 1 -23.69 -20.57 52.86
C MET A 1 -22.89 -21.17 51.68
N SER A 2 -22.99 -22.45 51.38
CA SER A 2 -22.26 -23.16 50.31
C SER A 2 -22.66 -22.75 48.88
N LYS A 3 -23.94 -22.68 48.56
CA LYS A 3 -24.41 -22.36 47.18
C LYS A 3 -23.98 -20.98 46.65
N ARG A 4 -23.97 -19.96 47.51
CA ARG A 4 -23.48 -18.63 47.10
C ARG A 4 -22.00 -18.59 46.78
N LYS A 5 -21.16 -19.31 47.53
CA LYS A 5 -19.70 -19.41 47.25
C LYS A 5 -19.46 -20.10 45.92
N ASN A 6 -20.19 -21.17 45.60
CA ASN A 6 -20.03 -21.87 44.32
C ASN A 6 -20.45 -21.03 43.11
N ILE A 7 -21.51 -20.20 43.26
CA ILE A 7 -21.93 -19.28 42.19
C ILE A 7 -20.88 -18.20 41.94
N ILE A 8 -20.27 -17.65 43.00
CA ILE A 8 -19.22 -16.63 42.89
C ILE A 8 -18.01 -17.23 42.20
N ILE A 9 -17.60 -18.45 42.54
CA ILE A 9 -16.46 -19.13 41.89
C ILE A 9 -16.76 -19.38 40.42
N LEU A 10 -17.98 -19.83 40.06
CA LEU A 10 -18.38 -20.04 38.65
C LEU A 10 -18.34 -18.74 37.85
N VAL A 11 -18.81 -17.62 38.42
CA VAL A 11 -18.78 -16.31 37.75
C VAL A 11 -17.33 -15.84 37.56
N LEU A 12 -16.46 -16.01 38.54
CA LEU A 12 -15.05 -15.63 38.43
C LEU A 12 -14.30 -16.46 37.37
N VAL A 13 -14.56 -17.77 37.29
CA VAL A 13 -13.99 -18.63 36.24
C VAL A 13 -14.48 -18.23 34.87
N PHE A 14 -15.75 -17.87 34.71
CA PHE A 14 -16.35 -17.43 33.45
C PHE A 14 -15.78 -16.08 32.99
N VAL A 15 -15.57 -15.14 33.90
CA VAL A 15 -14.93 -13.83 33.61
C VAL A 15 -13.46 -14.00 33.21
N LEU A 16 -12.74 -14.93 33.87
CA LEU A 16 -11.35 -15.25 33.50
C LEU A 16 -11.26 -15.91 32.11
N GLN A 17 -12.21 -16.78 31.73
CA GLN A 17 -12.23 -17.39 30.42
C GLN A 17 -12.55 -16.39 29.31
N ILE A 18 -13.48 -15.44 29.53
CA ILE A 18 -13.80 -14.40 28.53
C ILE A 18 -12.66 -13.38 28.43
N GLY A 19 -12.05 -12.97 29.56
CA GLY A 19 -10.91 -12.06 29.58
C GLY A 19 -9.66 -12.67 28.91
N GLY A 20 -9.38 -13.95 29.16
CA GLY A 20 -8.27 -14.68 28.54
C GLY A 20 -8.47 -14.86 27.03
N ALA A 21 -9.68 -15.18 26.58
CA ALA A 21 -10.01 -15.32 25.17
C ALA A 21 -9.89 -13.99 24.40
N SER A 22 -10.28 -12.87 25.04
CA SER A 22 -10.18 -11.53 24.43
C SER A 22 -8.72 -11.10 24.23
N VAL A 23 -7.85 -11.35 25.21
CA VAL A 23 -6.41 -11.04 25.11
C VAL A 23 -5.72 -11.94 24.07
N LEU A 24 -6.09 -13.24 24.03
CA LEU A 24 -5.55 -14.16 23.03
C LEU A 24 -6.00 -13.79 21.60
N TYR A 25 -7.26 -13.39 21.45
CA TYR A 25 -7.82 -12.94 20.16
C TYR A 25 -7.13 -11.66 19.65
N THR A 26 -6.86 -10.68 20.52
CA THR A 26 -6.13 -9.45 20.13
C THR A 26 -4.66 -9.70 19.83
N GLN A 27 -4.05 -10.76 20.38
CA GLN A 27 -2.67 -11.11 20.06
C GLN A 27 -2.56 -11.96 18.79
N LEU A 28 -3.53 -12.84 18.51
CA LEU A 28 -3.57 -13.59 17.23
C LEU A 28 -4.01 -12.72 16.03
N SER A 29 -4.75 -11.63 16.26
CA SER A 29 -5.21 -10.76 15.16
C SER A 29 -4.14 -9.76 14.69
N LYS A 30 -2.96 -9.74 15.28
CA LYS A 30 -1.90 -8.79 14.92
C LYS A 30 -0.95 -9.27 13.83
N ASP A 31 -0.99 -10.58 13.45
CA ASP A 31 0.08 -11.16 12.64
C ASP A 31 -0.36 -11.84 11.33
N ASP A 32 -1.63 -11.72 10.88
CA ASP A 32 -2.10 -12.45 9.70
C ASP A 32 -2.75 -11.59 8.61
N THR A 33 -2.19 -10.43 8.28
CA THR A 33 -2.32 -9.93 6.92
C THR A 33 -1.06 -10.34 6.17
N PRO A 34 -1.17 -11.20 5.12
CA PRO A 34 -0.02 -11.51 4.28
C PRO A 34 0.55 -10.19 3.77
N ASP A 35 1.81 -9.96 4.04
CA ASP A 35 2.54 -8.82 3.54
C ASP A 35 2.53 -8.87 2.01
N GLN A 36 1.73 -8.02 1.40
CA GLN A 36 1.49 -8.04 -0.05
C GLN A 36 2.54 -7.26 -0.83
N LEU A 37 3.61 -6.80 -0.17
CA LEU A 37 4.70 -6.10 -0.82
C LEU A 37 5.59 -7.08 -1.57
N LEU A 38 5.55 -7.03 -2.90
CA LEU A 38 6.39 -7.81 -3.82
C LEU A 38 7.57 -6.95 -4.24
N ILE A 39 8.76 -7.25 -3.71
CA ILE A 39 10.02 -6.60 -4.12
C ILE A 39 10.57 -7.38 -5.31
N GLN A 40 10.82 -6.70 -6.43
CA GLN A 40 11.42 -7.29 -7.62
C GLN A 40 12.87 -7.64 -7.35
N GLY A 41 13.14 -8.80 -6.88
CA GLY A 41 14.47 -9.22 -6.45
C GLY A 41 14.44 -10.38 -5.48
N GLU A 42 13.34 -10.52 -4.73
CA GLU A 42 13.18 -11.60 -3.76
C GLU A 42 12.43 -12.81 -4.33
N GLN A 43 11.67 -12.67 -5.41
CA GLN A 43 10.86 -13.75 -6.00
C GLN A 43 11.71 -14.91 -6.57
N ASN A 44 12.95 -14.68 -6.99
CA ASN A 44 13.82 -15.73 -7.53
C ASN A 44 14.51 -16.61 -6.47
N ARG A 45 14.37 -16.31 -5.17
CA ARG A 45 14.96 -17.15 -4.11
C ARG A 45 14.05 -18.27 -3.64
N ASN A 46 12.73 -18.10 -3.74
CA ASN A 46 11.78 -19.10 -3.23
C ASN A 46 11.43 -20.19 -4.23
N ASP A 47 11.66 -20.00 -5.53
CA ASP A 47 11.36 -21.01 -6.57
C ASP A 47 12.53 -21.96 -6.85
N ASN A 48 13.72 -21.75 -6.25
CA ASN A 48 14.93 -22.52 -6.55
C ASN A 48 15.30 -23.59 -5.49
N GLU A 49 14.45 -23.81 -4.48
CA GLU A 49 14.74 -24.86 -3.45
C GLU A 49 14.25 -26.27 -3.82
N SER A 50 13.79 -26.47 -5.04
CA SER A 50 13.33 -27.78 -5.54
C SER A 50 13.81 -28.11 -6.94
N GLN A 51 15.10 -28.08 -7.25
CA GLN A 51 15.75 -28.99 -8.24
C GLN A 51 17.22 -28.65 -8.44
N ASN A 52 18.03 -29.43 -7.84
CA ASN A 52 19.29 -30.08 -8.22
C ASN A 52 20.15 -29.54 -9.37
N ASP A 53 21.39 -29.13 -8.98
CA ASP A 53 22.67 -29.37 -9.68
C ASP A 53 22.81 -28.97 -11.14
N SER A 54 23.37 -27.78 -11.36
CA SER A 54 24.41 -27.58 -12.40
C SER A 54 25.08 -26.22 -12.24
N SER A 55 26.37 -26.27 -12.05
CA SER A 55 27.36 -25.21 -12.06
C SER A 55 27.16 -24.20 -13.22
N GLY A 56 26.88 -22.96 -12.87
CA GLY A 56 26.86 -21.84 -13.80
C GLY A 56 26.94 -20.55 -13.01
N THR A 57 28.16 -20.01 -12.79
CA THR A 57 28.42 -18.63 -12.38
C THR A 57 27.88 -17.70 -13.47
N GLY A 58 26.65 -17.26 -13.32
CA GLY A 58 26.07 -16.18 -14.09
C GLY A 58 25.51 -15.19 -13.08
N ASP A 59 26.17 -14.04 -12.91
CA ASP A 59 25.59 -12.86 -12.31
C ASP A 59 24.34 -12.50 -13.12
N THR A 60 23.16 -12.99 -12.68
CA THR A 60 21.88 -12.55 -13.24
C THR A 60 21.63 -11.17 -12.62
N GLU A 61 22.16 -10.11 -13.22
CA GLU A 61 21.65 -8.77 -12.99
C GLU A 61 20.16 -8.82 -13.21
N GLN A 62 19.41 -8.69 -12.13
CA GLN A 62 17.93 -8.60 -12.19
C GLN A 62 17.59 -7.33 -12.94
N GLN A 63 17.15 -7.49 -14.17
CA GLN A 63 16.81 -6.39 -15.05
C GLN A 63 15.48 -5.79 -14.57
N LEU A 64 15.56 -4.75 -13.72
CA LEU A 64 14.41 -3.97 -13.31
C LEU A 64 13.68 -3.40 -14.53
N THR A 65 12.36 -3.39 -14.47
CA THR A 65 11.51 -2.87 -15.55
C THR A 65 11.30 -1.37 -15.37
N LYS A 66 11.47 -0.58 -16.45
CA LYS A 66 11.12 0.83 -16.42
C LYS A 66 9.63 1.01 -16.13
N ALA A 67 9.31 1.94 -15.25
CA ALA A 67 7.94 2.36 -14.96
C ALA A 67 7.29 2.90 -16.24
N PRO A 68 6.18 2.30 -16.73
CA PRO A 68 5.49 2.79 -17.92
C PRO A 68 5.01 4.22 -17.72
N ASN A 69 5.25 5.09 -18.70
CA ASN A 69 4.77 6.46 -18.64
C ASN A 69 3.26 6.53 -18.83
N PHE A 70 2.61 7.43 -18.12
CA PHE A 70 1.18 7.72 -18.26
C PHE A 70 0.94 9.23 -18.17
N ALA A 71 -0.28 9.65 -18.52
CA ALA A 71 -0.73 11.02 -18.39
C ALA A 71 -2.01 11.11 -17.55
N VAL A 72 -2.06 12.06 -16.63
CA VAL A 72 -3.19 12.34 -15.74
C VAL A 72 -3.33 13.87 -15.56
N TYR A 73 -4.27 14.29 -14.75
CA TYR A 73 -4.50 15.72 -14.48
C TYR A 73 -4.22 16.05 -13.02
N ASP A 74 -3.61 17.19 -12.76
CA ASP A 74 -3.42 17.72 -11.42
C ASP A 74 -4.70 18.34 -10.82
N GLY A 75 -4.60 18.89 -9.61
CA GLY A 75 -5.73 19.53 -8.93
C GLY A 75 -6.27 20.78 -9.64
N GLU A 76 -5.46 21.41 -10.50
CA GLU A 76 -5.78 22.60 -11.29
C GLU A 76 -6.31 22.24 -12.68
N GLY A 77 -6.25 20.97 -13.06
CA GLY A 77 -6.68 20.45 -14.37
C GLY A 77 -5.60 20.52 -15.44
N SER A 78 -4.34 20.75 -15.05
CA SER A 78 -3.21 20.69 -15.97
C SER A 78 -2.80 19.24 -16.19
N LYS A 79 -2.47 18.89 -17.44
CA LYS A 79 -2.00 17.56 -17.79
C LYS A 79 -0.55 17.38 -17.36
N VAL A 80 -0.28 16.29 -16.62
CA VAL A 80 1.05 15.91 -16.15
C VAL A 80 1.34 14.46 -16.52
N ASN A 81 2.62 14.11 -16.64
CA ASN A 81 3.05 12.75 -16.97
C ASN A 81 3.90 12.18 -15.82
N LEU A 82 3.95 10.86 -15.69
CA LEU A 82 4.86 10.23 -14.73
C LEU A 82 6.31 10.66 -14.95
N SER A 83 6.71 10.78 -16.23
CA SER A 83 8.07 11.21 -16.62
C SER A 83 8.49 12.58 -16.06
N ASP A 84 7.54 13.44 -15.70
CA ASP A 84 7.81 14.78 -15.15
C ASP A 84 8.32 14.70 -13.69
N TYR A 85 8.16 13.54 -13.04
CA TYR A 85 8.54 13.28 -11.65
C TYR A 85 9.81 12.41 -11.51
N ILE A 86 10.35 11.89 -12.62
CA ILE A 86 11.59 11.09 -12.60
C ILE A 86 12.79 11.98 -12.18
N GLY A 87 13.69 11.42 -11.40
CA GLY A 87 14.83 12.12 -10.80
C GLY A 87 14.79 12.14 -9.27
N LYS A 88 13.63 11.76 -8.70
CA LYS A 88 13.45 11.42 -7.29
C LYS A 88 12.68 10.11 -7.18
N PRO A 89 12.85 9.36 -6.08
CA PRO A 89 12.02 8.19 -5.81
C PRO A 89 10.53 8.55 -5.80
N ILE A 90 9.67 7.61 -6.21
CA ILE A 90 8.23 7.83 -6.32
C ILE A 90 7.47 6.71 -5.59
N VAL A 91 6.55 7.08 -4.71
CA VAL A 91 5.48 6.23 -4.21
C VAL A 91 4.23 6.57 -5.00
N LEU A 92 3.83 5.66 -5.90
CA LEU A 92 2.67 5.79 -6.77
C LEU A 92 1.52 4.93 -6.23
N ASN A 93 0.44 5.56 -5.76
CA ASN A 93 -0.71 4.84 -5.20
C ASN A 93 -1.97 5.13 -6.01
N PHE A 94 -2.68 4.07 -6.40
CA PHE A 94 -3.99 4.14 -7.08
C PHE A 94 -5.11 3.93 -6.06
N TRP A 95 -6.05 4.88 -6.00
CA TRP A 95 -7.10 4.90 -5.00
C TRP A 95 -8.43 5.48 -5.49
N ALA A 96 -9.48 5.31 -4.70
CA ALA A 96 -10.77 5.98 -4.88
C ALA A 96 -11.40 6.35 -3.53
N SER A 97 -12.23 7.40 -3.49
CA SER A 97 -12.83 7.90 -2.26
C SER A 97 -13.81 6.91 -1.61
N TRP A 98 -14.45 6.06 -2.38
CA TRP A 98 -15.38 5.03 -1.92
C TRP A 98 -14.72 3.70 -1.50
N CYS A 99 -13.40 3.57 -1.70
CA CYS A 99 -12.65 2.36 -1.43
C CYS A 99 -12.25 2.30 0.06
N GLY A 100 -12.91 1.44 0.83
CA GLY A 100 -12.64 1.29 2.27
C GLY A 100 -11.18 0.97 2.61
N PRO A 101 -10.55 -0.05 1.99
CA PRO A 101 -9.13 -0.35 2.20
C PRO A 101 -8.22 0.83 1.85
N CYS A 102 -8.50 1.61 0.78
CA CYS A 102 -7.75 2.82 0.46
C CYS A 102 -7.81 3.85 1.58
N GLN A 103 -9.03 4.07 2.12
CA GLN A 103 -9.22 5.00 3.24
C GLN A 103 -8.44 4.60 4.49
N SER A 104 -8.25 3.28 4.72
CA SER A 104 -7.56 2.79 5.91
C SER A 104 -6.05 3.01 5.87
N GLU A 105 -5.41 3.01 4.70
CA GLU A 105 -3.96 3.22 4.56
C GLU A 105 -3.56 4.70 4.38
N MET A 106 -4.47 5.56 3.89
CA MET A 106 -4.15 6.96 3.58
C MET A 106 -3.58 7.80 4.73
N PRO A 107 -3.95 7.59 6.02
CA PRO A 107 -3.29 8.28 7.12
C PRO A 107 -1.78 8.02 7.17
N ASP A 108 -1.34 6.77 6.94
CA ASP A 108 0.08 6.39 6.95
C ASP A 108 0.82 7.01 5.76
N PHE A 109 0.19 7.04 4.57
CA PHE A 109 0.74 7.75 3.40
C PHE A 109 0.87 9.25 3.65
N HIS A 110 -0.10 9.86 4.33
CA HIS A 110 -0.05 11.29 4.65
C HIS A 110 1.04 11.60 5.67
N GLU A 111 1.20 10.76 6.70
CA GLU A 111 2.29 10.90 7.67
C GLU A 111 3.66 10.82 6.97
N LYS A 112 3.87 9.81 6.10
CA LYS A 112 5.10 9.67 5.33
C LYS A 112 5.33 10.81 4.33
N TYR A 113 4.27 11.33 3.73
CA TYR A 113 4.38 12.52 2.89
C TYR A 113 4.84 13.75 3.67
N LEU A 114 4.33 13.98 4.88
CA LEU A 114 4.75 15.10 5.73
C LEU A 114 6.21 14.95 6.18
N GLU A 115 6.69 13.72 6.34
CA GLU A 115 8.07 13.40 6.73
C GLU A 115 9.05 13.50 5.54
N LEU A 116 8.70 12.98 4.37
CA LEU A 116 9.62 12.68 3.25
C LEU A 116 9.25 13.36 1.93
N GLY A 117 8.21 14.18 1.87
CA GLY A 117 7.70 14.76 0.62
C GLY A 117 8.67 15.67 -0.11
N ASP A 118 9.71 16.17 0.58
CA ASP A 118 10.81 16.92 -0.05
C ASP A 118 11.80 16.00 -0.78
N GLU A 119 11.92 14.72 -0.36
CA GLU A 119 12.87 13.74 -0.89
C GLU A 119 12.21 12.78 -1.88
N ILE A 120 10.94 12.43 -1.68
CA ILE A 120 10.18 11.43 -2.41
C ILE A 120 8.89 12.04 -2.96
N HIS A 121 8.54 11.72 -4.19
CA HIS A 121 7.24 12.07 -4.74
C HIS A 121 6.18 11.05 -4.29
N PHE A 122 5.14 11.53 -3.59
CA PHE A 122 3.93 10.76 -3.31
C PHE A 122 2.88 11.13 -4.34
N LEU A 123 2.67 10.27 -5.34
CA LEU A 123 1.70 10.48 -6.41
C LEU A 123 0.43 9.69 -6.09
N MET A 124 -0.54 10.36 -5.48
CA MET A 124 -1.82 9.76 -5.11
C MET A 124 -2.79 9.87 -6.30
N VAL A 125 -2.78 8.85 -7.17
CA VAL A 125 -3.60 8.83 -8.40
C VAL A 125 -5.01 8.34 -8.08
N ASN A 126 -5.98 9.26 -8.14
CA ASN A 126 -7.39 8.92 -8.03
C ASN A 126 -7.89 8.31 -9.35
N VAL A 127 -8.41 7.07 -9.28
CA VAL A 127 -9.03 6.40 -10.43
C VAL A 127 -10.43 7.00 -10.65
N THR A 128 -10.45 8.12 -11.37
CA THR A 128 -11.66 8.92 -11.60
C THR A 128 -12.48 8.30 -12.72
N GLY A 129 -13.71 7.90 -12.42
CA GLY A 129 -14.62 7.27 -13.38
C GLY A 129 -15.57 6.28 -12.73
N GLY A 130 -16.60 5.85 -13.44
CA GLY A 130 -17.61 4.96 -12.90
C GLY A 130 -18.29 5.50 -11.65
N ARG A 131 -17.99 4.93 -10.48
CA ARG A 131 -18.51 5.37 -9.18
C ARG A 131 -17.77 6.58 -8.61
N GLU A 132 -16.54 6.86 -9.08
CA GLU A 132 -15.72 7.97 -8.60
C GLU A 132 -15.89 9.18 -9.49
N THR A 133 -16.05 10.34 -8.89
CA THR A 133 -16.10 11.62 -9.60
C THR A 133 -14.97 12.54 -9.10
N LEU A 134 -14.56 13.48 -9.94
CA LEU A 134 -13.59 14.50 -9.53
C LEU A 134 -14.06 15.27 -8.28
N SER A 135 -15.36 15.53 -8.18
CA SER A 135 -15.95 16.22 -7.02
C SER A 135 -15.89 15.38 -5.75
N SER A 136 -16.23 14.09 -5.82
CA SER A 136 -16.17 13.20 -4.65
C SER A 136 -14.74 13.01 -4.16
N ALA A 137 -13.79 12.83 -5.08
CA ALA A 137 -12.38 12.70 -4.75
C ALA A 137 -11.82 13.95 -4.06
N LYS A 138 -12.08 15.14 -4.63
CA LYS A 138 -11.65 16.42 -4.04
C LYS A 138 -12.30 16.69 -2.68
N ALA A 139 -13.60 16.39 -2.53
CA ALA A 139 -14.31 16.53 -1.27
C ALA A 139 -13.72 15.64 -0.18
N PHE A 140 -13.44 14.37 -0.50
CA PHE A 140 -12.84 13.42 0.42
C PHE A 140 -11.46 13.90 0.94
N VAL A 141 -10.55 14.31 0.02
CA VAL A 141 -9.22 14.81 0.39
C VAL A 141 -9.31 16.04 1.29
N SER A 142 -10.21 16.98 0.94
CA SER A 142 -10.44 18.18 1.73
C SER A 142 -11.02 17.90 3.11
N GLU A 143 -12.01 16.99 3.21
CA GLU A 143 -12.63 16.58 4.47
C GLU A 143 -11.63 15.91 5.43
N LYS A 144 -10.74 15.07 4.88
CA LYS A 144 -9.69 14.41 5.65
C LYS A 144 -8.49 15.29 5.96
N GLY A 145 -8.37 16.45 5.33
CA GLY A 145 -7.25 17.37 5.52
C GLY A 145 -5.92 16.87 4.95
N TYR A 146 -5.96 15.99 3.95
CA TYR A 146 -4.76 15.51 3.29
C TYR A 146 -4.13 16.58 2.41
N THR A 147 -2.79 16.69 2.47
CA THR A 147 -2.03 17.73 1.76
C THR A 147 -1.05 17.17 0.71
N PHE A 148 -0.96 15.86 0.57
CA PHE A 148 -0.18 15.23 -0.50
C PHE A 148 -0.77 15.59 -1.89
N PRO A 149 0.07 15.62 -2.94
CA PRO A 149 -0.40 15.84 -4.30
C PRO A 149 -1.37 14.74 -4.75
N VAL A 150 -2.54 15.14 -5.26
CA VAL A 150 -3.51 14.21 -5.84
C VAL A 150 -3.60 14.47 -7.34
N LEU A 151 -3.44 13.37 -8.09
CA LEU A 151 -3.60 13.35 -9.54
C LEU A 151 -4.90 12.63 -9.90
N TYR A 152 -5.55 13.03 -10.97
CA TYR A 152 -6.87 12.53 -11.36
C TYR A 152 -6.78 11.83 -12.71
N ASP A 153 -7.03 10.53 -12.74
CA ASP A 153 -7.01 9.69 -13.93
C ASP A 153 -8.40 9.65 -14.59
N THR A 154 -8.84 10.80 -15.09
CA THR A 154 -10.16 10.96 -15.72
C THR A 154 -10.30 10.22 -17.04
N ASP A 155 -9.19 9.94 -17.71
CA ASP A 155 -9.13 9.26 -19.00
C ASP A 155 -8.85 7.76 -18.85
N SER A 156 -8.72 7.25 -17.61
CA SER A 156 -8.30 5.88 -17.29
C SER A 156 -6.96 5.50 -17.91
N ASN A 157 -6.10 6.47 -18.20
CA ASN A 157 -4.82 6.25 -18.87
C ASN A 157 -3.81 5.57 -17.92
N ALA A 158 -3.67 6.10 -16.70
CA ALA A 158 -2.74 5.56 -15.71
C ALA A 158 -3.20 4.17 -15.23
N ALA A 159 -4.46 4.01 -14.86
CA ALA A 159 -5.01 2.73 -14.39
C ALA A 159 -4.90 1.64 -15.46
N THR A 160 -5.16 1.97 -16.73
CA THR A 160 -5.00 1.01 -17.85
C THR A 160 -3.53 0.67 -18.08
N THR A 161 -2.65 1.65 -18.10
CA THR A 161 -1.20 1.46 -18.32
C THR A 161 -0.57 0.55 -17.27
N TYR A 162 -1.02 0.66 -16.02
CA TYR A 162 -0.53 -0.14 -14.88
C TYR A 162 -1.37 -1.38 -14.60
N ASN A 163 -2.36 -1.70 -15.43
CA ASN A 163 -3.26 -2.84 -15.26
C ASN A 163 -3.88 -2.89 -13.85
N VAL A 164 -4.39 -1.76 -13.37
CA VAL A 164 -4.97 -1.65 -12.02
C VAL A 164 -6.37 -2.27 -12.01
N TYR A 165 -6.47 -3.51 -11.52
CA TYR A 165 -7.74 -4.27 -11.40
C TYR A 165 -8.35 -4.21 -10.01
N SER A 166 -7.58 -3.78 -9.02
CA SER A 166 -7.98 -3.71 -7.62
C SER A 166 -7.46 -2.44 -6.98
N LEU A 167 -8.18 -1.93 -5.98
CA LEU A 167 -7.78 -0.76 -5.21
C LEU A 167 -7.68 -1.12 -3.72
N PRO A 168 -6.69 -0.55 -3.04
CA PRO A 168 -5.58 0.24 -3.58
C PRO A 168 -4.55 -0.64 -4.30
N THR A 169 -3.73 -0.03 -5.14
CA THR A 169 -2.51 -0.64 -5.70
C THR A 169 -1.39 0.38 -5.60
N THR A 170 -0.26 -0.05 -5.05
CA THR A 170 0.91 0.82 -4.81
C THR A 170 2.12 0.30 -5.58
N TYR A 171 2.84 1.20 -6.22
CA TYR A 171 4.12 0.94 -6.87
C TYR A 171 5.20 1.81 -6.25
N PHE A 172 6.39 1.25 -6.11
CA PHE A 172 7.60 1.92 -5.62
C PHE A 172 8.58 1.99 -6.77
N ILE A 173 8.97 3.21 -7.14
CA ILE A 173 9.79 3.52 -8.32
C ILE A 173 11.02 4.27 -7.83
N ASP A 174 12.22 3.85 -8.26
CA ASP A 174 13.45 4.52 -7.91
C ASP A 174 13.65 5.86 -8.66
N ALA A 175 14.69 6.60 -8.32
CA ALA A 175 14.99 7.89 -8.92
C ALA A 175 15.31 7.80 -10.43
N GLU A 176 15.77 6.66 -10.89
CA GLU A 176 16.07 6.35 -12.29
C GLU A 176 14.80 5.94 -13.06
N GLY A 177 13.66 5.75 -12.37
CA GLY A 177 12.38 5.40 -12.95
C GLY A 177 12.18 3.91 -13.19
N TYR A 178 12.83 3.04 -12.41
CA TYR A 178 12.56 1.60 -12.45
C TYR A 178 11.54 1.20 -11.39
N LEU A 179 10.66 0.26 -11.74
CA LEU A 179 9.76 -0.40 -10.79
C LEU A 179 10.59 -1.31 -9.90
N VAL A 180 10.63 -1.04 -8.60
CA VAL A 180 11.40 -1.82 -7.62
C VAL A 180 10.49 -2.73 -6.81
N ALA A 181 9.32 -2.24 -6.40
CA ALA A 181 8.36 -3.02 -5.65
C ALA A 181 6.91 -2.64 -5.98
N GLN A 182 5.97 -3.53 -5.68
CA GLN A 182 4.55 -3.28 -5.82
C GLN A 182 3.75 -3.98 -4.73
N ALA A 183 2.55 -3.47 -4.45
CA ALA A 183 1.58 -4.10 -3.56
C ALA A 183 0.16 -3.93 -4.12
N THR A 184 -0.68 -4.96 -3.94
CA THR A 184 -2.11 -4.93 -4.29
C THR A 184 -2.93 -5.13 -3.01
N GLY A 185 -3.88 -4.24 -2.76
CA GLY A 185 -4.60 -4.14 -1.49
C GLY A 185 -3.93 -3.16 -0.53
N ALA A 186 -4.59 -2.85 0.59
CA ALA A 186 -4.06 -1.93 1.59
C ALA A 186 -2.79 -2.49 2.23
N ILE A 187 -1.80 -1.63 2.41
CA ILE A 187 -0.53 -1.96 3.06
C ILE A 187 -0.44 -1.31 4.44
N SER A 188 0.32 -1.94 5.32
CA SER A 188 0.62 -1.39 6.65
C SER A 188 1.68 -0.27 6.56
N ALA A 189 1.79 0.54 7.63
CA ALA A 189 2.85 1.54 7.76
C ALA A 189 4.25 0.91 7.62
N ASP A 190 4.46 -0.30 8.17
CA ASP A 190 5.72 -1.04 8.06
C ASP A 190 6.01 -1.47 6.61
N SER A 191 4.99 -1.92 5.87
CA SER A 191 5.13 -2.28 4.46
C SER A 191 5.39 -1.06 3.59
N LEU A 192 4.72 0.07 3.87
CA LEU A 192 4.99 1.35 3.21
C LEU A 192 6.44 1.79 3.46
N GLN A 193 6.92 1.69 4.70
CA GLN A 193 8.31 2.05 5.04
C GLN A 193 9.31 1.15 4.30
N ARG A 194 9.10 -0.18 4.26
CA ARG A 194 9.98 -1.10 3.51
C ARG A 194 10.00 -0.80 2.02
N GLY A 195 8.84 -0.47 1.44
CA GLY A 195 8.76 -0.05 0.04
C GLY A 195 9.53 1.25 -0.22
N ILE A 196 9.50 2.19 0.71
CA ILE A 196 10.28 3.43 0.66
C ILE A 196 11.78 3.15 0.78
N ASP A 197 12.19 2.26 1.68
CA ASP A 197 13.61 1.94 1.93
C ASP A 197 14.30 1.32 0.72
N VAL A 198 13.57 0.57 -0.13
CA VAL A 198 14.16 -0.07 -1.32
C VAL A 198 14.26 0.85 -2.54
N ILE A 199 13.68 2.06 -2.51
CA ILE A 199 13.76 3.05 -3.61
C ILE A 199 14.61 4.27 -3.27
N LYS A 200 15.11 4.38 -2.03
CA LYS A 200 16.03 5.43 -1.56
C LYS A 200 17.47 4.98 -1.70
#